data_12194c0809cf011e378581014875dcac
#
_entry.id   12194c0809cf011e378581014875dcac
#
_cell.length_a   1.000
_cell.length_b   1.000
_cell.length_c   1.000
_cell.angle_alpha   90.00
_cell.angle_beta   90.00
_cell.angle_gamma   90.00
#
_symmetry.space_group_name_H-M   'P 1'
#
loop_
_entity.id
_entity.type
_entity.pdbx_description
1 polymer ?
#
loop_
_entity_poly.entity_id
_entity_poly.type
_entity_poly.pdbx_seq_one_letter_code
_entity_poly.pdbx_strand_id
1 'polypeptide(L)'
;MFRRAIAVVSACLFTVGASSPVPVVPGRGSAASGPPGCAPDPSGWAARSVVPRHAPSPSLAPAGGRRGPNPLRPALPITVPTWVHVLTDGRLGAPDAAVRAQITTLNAAYSGRLGGADTGIRFRLDGVTRTVSATWFREPVTHERMIKRMRRGGPETLNLYLAQLGELVLGYSTYPHGYAKEPALDGVVVDWRSLPGGAMRSFDRGYTGVHEIGHWLGLLHTFEKGCEPPGDGVADTEPEGQPTEGCPLLKDTCKGGGPDPIHNFMDYSDDRCMSGFTVGQAVRMQEMWAVYRGRGANTTLDG
;
A
#
# COMPACT_ATOMS: atom_id res chain seq x y z
N MET A 1 30.47 -31.79 41.81
CA MET A 1 30.99 -30.43 42.01
C MET A 1 29.97 -29.46 41.44
N PHE A 2 29.16 -28.90 42.32
CA PHE A 2 28.11 -27.92 41.99
C PHE A 2 28.71 -26.51 41.92
N ARG A 3 28.54 -25.76 40.84
CA ARG A 3 28.76 -24.31 40.83
C ARG A 3 27.41 -23.62 40.68
N ARG A 4 27.06 -22.90 41.72
CA ARG A 4 25.86 -22.02 41.82
C ARG A 4 26.09 -20.77 41.00
N ALA A 5 25.11 -20.39 40.18
CA ALA A 5 25.04 -19.06 39.53
C ALA A 5 24.31 -18.09 40.48
N ILE A 6 24.90 -16.96 40.74
CA ILE A 6 24.37 -15.87 41.56
C ILE A 6 23.62 -14.91 40.62
N ALA A 7 22.34 -14.70 40.90
CA ALA A 7 21.53 -13.67 40.27
C ALA A 7 21.80 -12.31 40.95
N VAL A 8 22.20 -11.31 40.19
CA VAL A 8 22.32 -9.93 40.65
C VAL A 8 21.01 -9.21 40.37
N VAL A 9 20.29 -8.85 41.41
CA VAL A 9 19.12 -7.97 41.37
C VAL A 9 19.64 -6.54 41.50
N SER A 10 19.42 -5.73 40.48
CA SER A 10 19.73 -4.28 40.53
C SER A 10 18.45 -3.52 40.88
N ALA A 11 18.47 -2.92 42.08
CA ALA A 11 17.41 -2.06 42.56
C ALA A 11 17.69 -0.60 42.09
N CYS A 12 16.75 0.02 41.40
CA CYS A 12 16.76 1.45 41.10
C CYS A 12 16.14 2.24 42.25
N LEU A 13 16.98 3.03 42.92
CA LEU A 13 16.57 4.05 43.91
C LEU A 13 16.06 5.30 43.17
N PHE A 14 14.86 5.72 43.49
CA PHE A 14 14.32 7.02 43.11
C PHE A 14 14.89 8.12 44.03
N THR A 15 15.61 9.08 43.47
CA THR A 15 15.96 10.35 44.19
C THR A 15 15.08 11.48 43.61
N VAL A 16 14.32 12.10 44.46
CA VAL A 16 13.57 13.33 44.19
C VAL A 16 14.56 14.49 44.22
N GLY A 17 14.78 15.17 43.11
CA GLY A 17 15.64 16.32 42.95
C GLY A 17 14.87 17.54 42.45
N ALA A 18 15.05 18.65 43.13
CA ALA A 18 14.35 19.91 42.99
C ALA A 18 14.56 20.58 41.62
N SER A 19 13.52 21.30 41.20
CA SER A 19 13.39 22.03 39.94
C SER A 19 14.29 23.29 39.90
N SER A 20 15.01 23.47 38.80
CA SER A 20 15.54 24.76 38.36
C SER A 20 15.06 25.04 36.92
N PRO A 21 14.72 26.30 36.57
CA PRO A 21 14.16 26.58 35.25
C PRO A 21 15.24 26.60 34.18
N VAL A 22 14.99 25.86 33.09
CA VAL A 22 15.83 25.80 31.89
C VAL A 22 15.26 26.77 30.84
N PRO A 23 16.09 27.51 30.08
CA PRO A 23 15.64 28.50 29.11
C PRO A 23 14.98 27.82 27.90
N VAL A 24 13.91 28.43 27.41
CA VAL A 24 13.16 28.06 26.22
C VAL A 24 14.04 28.24 24.99
N VAL A 25 14.40 27.13 24.34
CA VAL A 25 14.97 27.13 22.99
C VAL A 25 13.80 26.91 22.02
N PRO A 26 13.67 27.69 20.91
CA PRO A 26 12.59 27.51 19.95
C PRO A 26 12.67 26.17 19.29
N GLY A 27 11.56 25.44 19.33
CA GLY A 27 11.44 24.06 18.96
C GLY A 27 11.76 23.77 17.48
N ARG A 28 12.60 22.78 17.27
CA ARG A 28 12.55 21.97 16.06
C ARG A 28 11.27 21.13 16.14
N GLY A 29 10.44 21.23 15.11
CA GLY A 29 9.19 20.49 15.04
C GLY A 29 9.40 19.01 15.29
N SER A 30 8.68 18.47 16.26
CA SER A 30 8.51 17.03 16.45
C SER A 30 7.89 16.48 15.17
N ALA A 31 8.63 15.62 14.49
CA ALA A 31 8.02 14.71 13.52
C ALA A 31 7.03 13.85 14.31
N ALA A 32 5.74 14.03 14.04
CA ALA A 32 4.71 13.16 14.57
C ALA A 32 5.02 11.73 14.11
N SER A 33 5.16 10.80 15.06
CA SER A 33 5.22 9.38 14.80
C SER A 33 3.84 8.96 14.31
N GLY A 34 3.67 8.89 12.96
CA GLY A 34 2.48 8.33 12.34
C GLY A 34 2.37 6.83 12.61
N PRO A 35 1.19 6.24 12.40
CA PRO A 35 0.97 4.80 12.56
C PRO A 35 1.86 4.00 11.61
N PRO A 36 2.14 2.70 11.91
CA PRO A 36 2.82 1.83 10.97
C PRO A 36 2.00 1.71 9.69
N GLY A 37 2.53 2.24 8.61
CA GLY A 37 1.89 2.34 7.30
C GLY A 37 2.87 2.06 6.18
N CYS A 38 2.51 2.46 4.96
CA CYS A 38 3.41 2.38 3.82
C CYS A 38 4.65 3.25 4.05
N ALA A 39 5.82 2.73 3.78
CA ALA A 39 7.04 3.52 3.86
C ALA A 39 6.99 4.66 2.85
N PRO A 40 7.36 5.90 3.23
CA PRO A 40 7.88 6.84 2.25
C PRO A 40 9.12 6.19 1.64
N ASP A 41 9.18 6.14 0.35
CA ASP A 41 10.24 5.46 -0.41
C ASP A 41 11.64 5.96 -0.05
N PRO A 42 12.50 5.18 0.62
CA PRO A 42 13.88 5.57 0.88
C PRO A 42 14.77 5.42 -0.35
N SER A 43 14.29 4.82 -1.46
CA SER A 43 15.05 4.58 -2.69
C SER A 43 14.52 5.34 -3.91
N GLY A 44 13.45 6.15 -3.73
CA GLY A 44 12.72 6.74 -4.84
C GLY A 44 11.68 5.79 -5.47
N TRP A 45 11.33 4.68 -4.80
CA TRP A 45 10.35 3.70 -5.23
C TRP A 45 8.89 4.12 -4.95
N ALA A 46 8.61 4.62 -3.75
CA ALA A 46 7.37 5.31 -3.49
C ALA A 46 7.53 6.68 -4.12
N ALA A 47 7.13 6.78 -5.34
CA ALA A 47 6.98 8.03 -6.01
C ALA A 47 7.64 9.21 -5.24
N ARG A 48 8.77 9.66 -5.68
CA ARG A 48 8.75 11.09 -5.91
C ARG A 48 7.51 11.30 -6.75
N SER A 49 6.37 11.50 -6.07
CA SER A 49 5.18 12.07 -6.67
C SER A 49 5.55 13.50 -7.04
N VAL A 50 6.44 13.62 -7.98
CA VAL A 50 6.30 14.63 -8.98
C VAL A 50 5.12 14.10 -9.78
N VAL A 51 3.91 14.34 -9.30
CA VAL A 51 2.80 14.54 -10.21
C VAL A 51 3.38 15.50 -11.23
N PRO A 52 3.59 15.11 -12.49
CA PRO A 52 3.99 16.06 -13.51
C PRO A 52 2.95 17.15 -13.38
N ARG A 53 3.37 18.40 -13.15
CA ARG A 53 2.45 19.53 -12.93
C ARG A 53 1.48 19.71 -14.09
N HIS A 54 1.58 18.87 -15.12
CA HIS A 54 0.75 18.80 -16.32
C HIS A 54 0.84 17.39 -16.93
N ALA A 55 0.39 16.35 -16.23
CA ALA A 55 -0.42 15.42 -16.97
C ALA A 55 -1.78 16.12 -17.08
N PRO A 56 -2.22 16.55 -18.26
CA PRO A 56 -3.58 16.98 -18.38
C PRO A 56 -4.42 15.78 -17.92
N SER A 57 -5.22 15.95 -16.86
CA SER A 57 -6.45 15.20 -16.78
C SER A 57 -7.01 15.27 -18.19
N PRO A 58 -7.32 14.16 -18.88
CA PRO A 58 -7.97 14.28 -20.16
C PRO A 58 -9.20 15.14 -19.89
N SER A 59 -9.10 16.42 -20.24
CA SER A 59 -10.20 17.32 -20.25
C SER A 59 -11.18 16.68 -21.21
N LEU A 60 -12.21 16.08 -20.68
CA LEU A 60 -13.39 15.74 -21.45
C LEU A 60 -14.04 17.05 -21.85
N ALA A 61 -13.38 17.79 -22.76
CA ALA A 61 -14.04 18.78 -23.57
C ALA A 61 -15.18 18.03 -24.28
N PRO A 62 -16.41 18.53 -24.26
CA PRO A 62 -17.51 17.95 -25.00
C PRO A 62 -17.20 18.10 -26.50
N ALA A 63 -16.50 17.11 -27.06
CA ALA A 63 -16.42 16.93 -28.49
C ALA A 63 -17.81 16.52 -28.96
N GLY A 64 -18.39 17.32 -29.84
CA GLY A 64 -19.75 17.20 -30.32
C GLY A 64 -20.18 15.78 -30.66
N GLY A 65 -21.32 15.37 -30.15
CA GLY A 65 -22.23 14.40 -30.77
C GLY A 65 -21.90 12.92 -30.68
N ARG A 66 -20.90 12.46 -29.94
CA ARG A 66 -20.75 11.04 -29.58
C ARG A 66 -21.15 10.86 -28.13
N ARG A 67 -22.14 10.01 -27.89
CA ARG A 67 -22.51 9.60 -26.51
C ARG A 67 -21.24 9.17 -25.81
N GLY A 68 -20.87 9.87 -24.73
CA GLY A 68 -19.79 9.46 -23.86
C GLY A 68 -20.01 8.01 -23.38
N PRO A 69 -18.95 7.30 -22.96
CA PRO A 69 -19.11 5.97 -22.41
C PRO A 69 -20.16 6.02 -21.30
N ASN A 70 -21.19 5.17 -21.43
CA ASN A 70 -22.24 5.02 -20.44
C ASN A 70 -21.57 4.62 -19.11
N PRO A 71 -21.66 5.42 -18.04
CA PRO A 71 -21.01 5.11 -16.75
C PRO A 71 -21.53 3.81 -16.10
N LEU A 72 -22.54 3.19 -16.69
CA LEU A 72 -23.15 1.93 -16.22
C LEU A 72 -22.74 0.71 -17.04
N ARG A 73 -21.82 0.83 -18.00
CA ARG A 73 -21.31 -0.37 -18.68
C ARG A 73 -20.26 -1.01 -17.79
N PRO A 74 -20.48 -2.23 -17.25
CA PRO A 74 -19.44 -2.93 -16.52
C PRO A 74 -18.22 -3.01 -17.42
N ALA A 75 -17.09 -2.45 -16.97
CA ALA A 75 -15.83 -2.66 -17.69
C ALA A 75 -15.57 -4.16 -17.75
N LEU A 76 -14.95 -4.63 -18.83
CA LEU A 76 -14.60 -6.03 -18.96
C LEU A 76 -13.73 -6.44 -17.77
N PRO A 77 -14.00 -7.59 -17.15
CA PRO A 77 -13.24 -8.00 -15.98
C PRO A 77 -11.75 -8.13 -16.34
N ILE A 78 -10.91 -7.45 -15.56
CA ILE A 78 -9.47 -7.52 -15.66
C ILE A 78 -8.99 -8.69 -14.82
N THR A 79 -8.30 -9.65 -15.42
CA THR A 79 -7.61 -10.71 -14.68
C THR A 79 -6.12 -10.42 -14.65
N VAL A 80 -5.59 -10.16 -13.45
CA VAL A 80 -4.18 -9.86 -13.19
C VAL A 80 -3.42 -11.15 -12.93
N PRO A 81 -2.51 -11.57 -13.84
CA PRO A 81 -1.58 -12.67 -13.54
C PRO A 81 -0.72 -12.27 -12.35
N THR A 82 -0.61 -13.14 -11.36
CA THR A 82 0.09 -12.80 -10.10
C THR A 82 1.16 -13.84 -9.78
N TRP A 83 2.39 -13.40 -9.65
CA TRP A 83 3.50 -14.17 -9.11
C TRP A 83 3.77 -13.74 -7.67
N VAL A 84 3.91 -14.72 -6.78
CA VAL A 84 4.26 -14.47 -5.38
C VAL A 84 5.68 -14.97 -5.12
N HIS A 85 6.53 -14.07 -4.64
CA HIS A 85 7.93 -14.32 -4.33
C HIS A 85 8.14 -14.31 -2.82
N VAL A 86 8.20 -15.51 -2.23
CA VAL A 86 8.41 -15.67 -0.79
C VAL A 86 9.89 -15.65 -0.49
N LEU A 87 10.32 -14.61 0.23
CA LEU A 87 11.64 -14.55 0.84
C LEU A 87 11.60 -15.19 2.22
N THR A 88 12.70 -15.81 2.61
CA THR A 88 12.84 -16.50 3.91
C THR A 88 14.30 -16.44 4.37
N ASP A 89 14.51 -16.46 5.68
CA ASP A 89 15.85 -16.63 6.26
C ASP A 89 16.20 -18.11 6.50
N GLY A 90 15.34 -19.03 6.04
CA GLY A 90 15.46 -20.47 6.24
C GLY A 90 14.64 -21.00 7.45
N ARG A 91 14.10 -20.10 8.28
CA ARG A 91 13.23 -20.43 9.42
C ARG A 91 11.91 -19.71 9.36
N LEU A 92 11.94 -18.42 9.06
CA LEU A 92 10.78 -17.53 8.96
C LEU A 92 10.43 -17.26 7.51
N GLY A 93 9.16 -17.01 7.23
CA GLY A 93 8.62 -16.68 5.92
C GLY A 93 7.18 -17.12 5.76
N ALA A 94 6.51 -16.62 4.76
CA ALA A 94 5.10 -16.90 4.52
C ALA A 94 4.85 -18.38 4.17
N PRO A 95 3.96 -19.10 4.86
CA PRO A 95 3.55 -20.44 4.48
C PRO A 95 2.62 -20.39 3.24
N ASP A 96 2.53 -21.51 2.50
CA ASP A 96 1.68 -21.59 1.29
C ASP A 96 0.20 -21.31 1.58
N ALA A 97 -0.27 -21.69 2.75
CA ALA A 97 -1.65 -21.41 3.15
C ALA A 97 -1.91 -19.90 3.24
N ALA A 98 -0.99 -19.12 3.82
CA ALA A 98 -1.11 -17.67 3.90
C ALA A 98 -1.01 -17.00 2.52
N VAL A 99 -0.16 -17.51 1.61
CA VAL A 99 -0.10 -17.04 0.22
C VAL A 99 -1.45 -17.23 -0.47
N ARG A 100 -2.04 -18.43 -0.39
CA ARG A 100 -3.36 -18.69 -0.97
C ARG A 100 -4.47 -17.85 -0.32
N ALA A 101 -4.42 -17.67 1.00
CA ALA A 101 -5.36 -16.82 1.72
C ALA A 101 -5.24 -15.37 1.26
N GLN A 102 -4.03 -14.85 1.02
CA GLN A 102 -3.82 -13.51 0.48
C GLN A 102 -4.50 -13.32 -0.88
N ILE A 103 -4.35 -14.26 -1.81
CA ILE A 103 -5.03 -14.18 -3.12
C ILE A 103 -6.56 -14.22 -2.95
N THR A 104 -7.06 -15.00 -2.01
CA THR A 104 -8.50 -15.04 -1.69
C THR A 104 -8.96 -13.68 -1.14
N THR A 105 -8.20 -13.08 -0.22
CA THR A 105 -8.48 -11.75 0.34
C THR A 105 -8.45 -10.68 -0.74
N LEU A 106 -7.45 -10.67 -1.62
CA LEU A 106 -7.40 -9.75 -2.76
C LEU A 106 -8.67 -9.84 -3.61
N ASN A 107 -9.06 -11.05 -3.99
CA ASN A 107 -10.27 -11.25 -4.78
C ASN A 107 -11.56 -10.86 -4.03
N ALA A 108 -11.60 -11.01 -2.71
CA ALA A 108 -12.74 -10.57 -1.90
C ALA A 108 -12.83 -9.04 -1.83
N ALA A 109 -11.70 -8.36 -1.57
CA ALA A 109 -11.63 -6.91 -1.47
C ALA A 109 -11.96 -6.24 -2.81
N TYR A 110 -11.28 -6.63 -3.88
CA TYR A 110 -11.44 -6.02 -5.20
C TYR A 110 -12.76 -6.37 -5.90
N SER A 111 -13.48 -7.39 -5.44
CA SER A 111 -14.84 -7.70 -5.93
C SER A 111 -15.97 -7.02 -5.12
N GLY A 112 -15.64 -6.18 -4.15
CA GLY A 112 -16.63 -5.55 -3.28
C GLY A 112 -17.29 -6.49 -2.27
N ARG A 113 -16.85 -7.75 -2.16
CA ARG A 113 -17.46 -8.71 -1.21
C ARG A 113 -17.20 -8.38 0.27
N LEU A 114 -16.20 -7.57 0.55
CA LEU A 114 -15.91 -7.07 1.91
C LEU A 114 -16.62 -5.75 2.20
N GLY A 115 -17.13 -5.10 1.15
CA GLY A 115 -17.76 -3.79 1.14
C GLY A 115 -17.27 -2.95 -0.04
N GLY A 116 -17.90 -1.80 -0.27
CA GLY A 116 -17.55 -0.87 -1.36
C GLY A 116 -17.87 -1.38 -2.76
N ALA A 117 -17.20 -0.82 -3.75
CA ALA A 117 -17.44 -1.12 -5.16
C ALA A 117 -16.77 -2.40 -5.63
N ASP A 118 -17.39 -3.12 -6.58
CA ASP A 118 -16.70 -4.10 -7.40
C ASP A 118 -15.82 -3.37 -8.42
N THR A 119 -14.51 -3.54 -8.32
CA THR A 119 -13.54 -2.88 -9.21
C THR A 119 -13.45 -3.51 -10.60
N GLY A 120 -14.05 -4.68 -10.80
CA GLY A 120 -13.88 -5.49 -12.01
C GLY A 120 -12.50 -6.16 -12.13
N ILE A 121 -11.63 -6.02 -11.12
CA ILE A 121 -10.27 -6.58 -11.11
C ILE A 121 -10.24 -7.86 -10.27
N ARG A 122 -9.59 -8.89 -10.82
CA ARG A 122 -9.41 -10.19 -10.16
C ARG A 122 -7.96 -10.65 -10.30
N PHE A 123 -7.48 -11.39 -9.32
CA PHE A 123 -6.11 -11.89 -9.25
C PHE A 123 -6.07 -13.39 -9.44
N ARG A 124 -5.23 -13.83 -10.37
CA ARG A 124 -4.97 -15.25 -10.63
C ARG A 124 -3.55 -15.59 -10.21
N LEU A 125 -3.39 -16.54 -9.29
CA LEU A 125 -2.07 -17.01 -8.89
C LEU A 125 -1.45 -17.86 -10.00
N ASP A 126 -0.43 -17.35 -10.67
CA ASP A 126 0.28 -18.05 -11.74
C ASP A 126 1.49 -18.85 -11.23
N GLY A 127 2.03 -18.46 -10.08
CA GLY A 127 3.10 -19.21 -9.45
C GLY A 127 3.61 -18.62 -8.14
N VAL A 128 4.37 -19.46 -7.43
CA VAL A 128 5.05 -19.07 -6.17
C VAL A 128 6.51 -19.46 -6.29
N THR A 129 7.41 -18.53 -5.98
CA THR A 129 8.84 -18.82 -5.82
C THR A 129 9.25 -18.72 -4.37
N ARG A 130 10.27 -19.49 -3.94
CA ARG A 130 10.83 -19.40 -2.60
C ARG A 130 12.32 -19.20 -2.69
N THR A 131 12.82 -18.18 -1.99
CA THR A 131 14.23 -17.83 -1.98
C THR A 131 14.74 -17.72 -0.56
N VAL A 132 15.72 -18.53 -0.21
CA VAL A 132 16.39 -18.45 1.08
C VAL A 132 17.51 -17.42 0.99
N SER A 133 17.30 -16.29 1.66
CA SER A 133 18.29 -15.22 1.81
C SER A 133 17.93 -14.36 3.01
N ALA A 134 18.63 -14.49 4.10
CA ALA A 134 18.36 -13.72 5.31
C ALA A 134 18.46 -12.21 5.07
N THR A 135 19.38 -11.77 4.23
CA THR A 135 19.57 -10.35 3.88
C THR A 135 18.39 -9.81 3.07
N TRP A 136 18.00 -10.49 2.00
CA TRP A 136 16.85 -10.05 1.18
C TRP A 136 15.54 -10.11 1.95
N PHE A 137 15.41 -11.09 2.85
CA PHE A 137 14.24 -11.23 3.70
C PHE A 137 14.06 -10.05 4.66
N ARG A 138 15.15 -9.53 5.24
CA ARG A 138 15.12 -8.48 6.28
C ARG A 138 15.35 -7.07 5.73
N GLU A 139 15.98 -6.96 4.57
CA GLU A 139 16.37 -5.68 3.96
C GLU A 139 15.97 -5.63 2.47
N PRO A 140 14.69 -5.88 2.13
CA PRO A 140 14.28 -5.96 0.72
C PRO A 140 14.45 -4.63 -0.02
N VAL A 141 14.34 -3.51 0.67
CA VAL A 141 14.47 -2.15 0.09
C VAL A 141 15.87 -1.89 -0.47
N THR A 142 16.90 -2.34 0.26
CA THR A 142 18.31 -2.09 -0.13
C THR A 142 18.83 -3.05 -1.21
N HIS A 143 18.01 -4.05 -1.59
CA HIS A 143 18.43 -5.13 -2.47
C HIS A 143 17.66 -5.16 -3.80
N GLU A 144 17.77 -4.10 -4.59
CA GLU A 144 17.17 -4.02 -5.94
C GLU A 144 17.43 -5.27 -6.80
N ARG A 145 18.61 -5.88 -6.66
CA ARG A 145 18.99 -7.09 -7.40
C ARG A 145 18.02 -8.26 -7.18
N MET A 146 17.39 -8.32 -6.01
CA MET A 146 16.39 -9.32 -5.67
C MET A 146 15.21 -9.22 -6.65
N ILE A 147 14.61 -8.05 -6.72
CA ILE A 147 13.43 -7.80 -7.55
C ILE A 147 13.76 -8.02 -9.03
N LYS A 148 14.89 -7.46 -9.48
CA LYS A 148 15.36 -7.61 -10.87
C LYS A 148 15.51 -9.07 -11.30
N ARG A 149 15.89 -9.97 -10.38
CA ARG A 149 16.07 -11.40 -10.69
C ARG A 149 14.78 -12.22 -10.64
N MET A 150 13.86 -11.85 -9.76
CA MET A 150 12.67 -12.67 -9.51
C MET A 150 11.46 -12.25 -10.32
N ARG A 151 11.43 -11.02 -10.82
CA ARG A 151 10.31 -10.49 -11.58
C ARG A 151 9.91 -11.39 -12.75
N ARG A 152 8.61 -11.56 -12.96
CA ARG A 152 8.00 -12.36 -14.04
C ARG A 152 6.99 -11.52 -14.82
N GLY A 153 6.82 -11.83 -16.10
CA GLY A 153 5.80 -11.25 -16.95
C GLY A 153 6.05 -9.80 -17.39
N GLY A 154 5.04 -9.20 -17.97
CA GLY A 154 5.00 -7.84 -18.48
C GLY A 154 4.37 -6.83 -17.51
N PRO A 155 3.96 -5.65 -17.99
CA PRO A 155 3.31 -4.61 -17.16
C PRO A 155 2.00 -5.09 -16.53
N GLU A 156 1.32 -6.04 -17.17
CA GLU A 156 0.07 -6.65 -16.72
C GLU A 156 0.24 -7.62 -15.55
N THR A 157 1.49 -8.01 -15.23
CA THR A 157 1.77 -9.06 -14.26
C THR A 157 2.16 -8.46 -12.92
N LEU A 158 1.35 -8.72 -11.90
CA LEU A 158 1.69 -8.38 -10.52
C LEU A 158 2.79 -9.30 -9.97
N ASN A 159 3.86 -8.71 -9.47
CA ASN A 159 4.89 -9.40 -8.71
C ASN A 159 4.77 -8.98 -7.24
N LEU A 160 4.30 -9.89 -6.39
CA LEU A 160 4.11 -9.68 -4.97
C LEU A 160 5.24 -10.35 -4.20
N TYR A 161 6.07 -9.56 -3.52
CA TYR A 161 7.20 -10.01 -2.72
C TYR A 161 6.82 -10.03 -1.26
N LEU A 162 7.02 -11.16 -0.59
CA LEU A 162 6.76 -11.34 0.83
C LEU A 162 8.09 -11.41 1.58
N ALA A 163 8.34 -10.41 2.40
CA ALA A 163 9.56 -10.24 3.17
C ALA A 163 9.24 -9.85 4.62
N GLN A 164 10.24 -9.70 5.46
CA GLN A 164 10.09 -9.10 6.77
C GLN A 164 10.57 -7.65 6.68
N LEU A 165 9.66 -6.73 6.94
CA LEU A 165 9.95 -5.29 6.96
C LEU A 165 10.24 -4.82 8.39
N GLY A 166 10.60 -3.55 8.54
CA GLY A 166 10.79 -2.94 9.86
C GLY A 166 9.48 -2.78 10.64
N GLU A 167 9.55 -2.32 11.88
CA GLU A 167 8.37 -2.25 12.76
C GLU A 167 7.33 -1.23 12.30
N LEU A 168 7.74 -0.20 11.54
CA LEU A 168 6.87 0.89 11.10
C LEU A 168 6.45 0.80 9.62
N VAL A 169 6.83 -0.27 8.94
CA VAL A 169 6.56 -0.44 7.51
C VAL A 169 5.87 -1.77 7.28
N LEU A 170 4.64 -1.73 6.76
CA LEU A 170 3.87 -2.93 6.45
C LEU A 170 4.04 -3.36 4.99
N GLY A 171 4.25 -2.41 4.09
CA GLY A 171 4.41 -2.65 2.68
C GLY A 171 4.90 -1.42 1.92
N TYR A 172 5.16 -1.61 0.65
CA TYR A 172 5.39 -0.55 -0.33
C TYR A 172 5.19 -1.08 -1.75
N SER A 173 4.92 -0.18 -2.69
CA SER A 173 4.69 -0.55 -4.09
C SER A 173 5.24 0.48 -5.07
N THR A 174 5.38 0.06 -6.33
CA THR A 174 5.61 0.96 -7.45
C THR A 174 4.29 1.44 -8.03
N TYR A 175 4.27 2.68 -8.55
CA TYR A 175 3.13 3.21 -9.26
C TYR A 175 3.16 2.85 -10.76
N PRO A 176 2.00 2.74 -11.43
CA PRO A 176 1.93 2.29 -12.82
C PRO A 176 2.70 3.17 -13.79
N HIS A 177 2.74 4.49 -13.58
CA HIS A 177 3.48 5.43 -14.45
C HIS A 177 5.01 5.27 -14.38
N GLY A 178 5.52 4.61 -13.33
CA GLY A 178 6.96 4.31 -13.19
C GLY A 178 7.42 3.13 -14.03
N TYR A 179 6.48 2.29 -14.51
CA TYR A 179 6.82 1.04 -15.19
C TYR A 179 7.72 1.23 -16.42
N ALA A 180 7.37 2.15 -17.30
CA ALA A 180 8.12 2.37 -18.55
C ALA A 180 9.57 2.79 -18.30
N LYS A 181 9.84 3.51 -17.20
CA LYS A 181 11.17 3.98 -16.83
C LYS A 181 12.02 2.88 -16.20
N GLU A 182 11.44 2.09 -15.30
CA GLU A 182 12.15 1.08 -14.53
C GLU A 182 11.34 -0.24 -14.41
N PRO A 183 11.06 -0.93 -15.52
CA PRO A 183 10.19 -2.11 -15.50
C PRO A 183 10.73 -3.25 -14.63
N ALA A 184 12.05 -3.31 -14.45
CA ALA A 184 12.66 -4.32 -13.59
C ALA A 184 12.33 -4.17 -12.11
N LEU A 185 11.99 -2.95 -11.67
CA LEU A 185 11.68 -2.65 -10.28
C LEU A 185 10.17 -2.73 -9.96
N ASP A 186 9.33 -2.95 -10.98
CA ASP A 186 7.88 -2.98 -10.78
C ASP A 186 7.44 -4.13 -9.89
N GLY A 187 6.60 -3.82 -8.91
CA GLY A 187 6.02 -4.81 -7.99
C GLY A 187 5.57 -4.22 -6.66
N VAL A 188 5.13 -5.11 -5.82
CA VAL A 188 4.60 -4.84 -4.47
C VAL A 188 5.36 -5.67 -3.45
N VAL A 189 5.81 -5.06 -2.37
CA VAL A 189 6.44 -5.74 -1.24
C VAL A 189 5.55 -5.62 -0.02
N VAL A 190 5.31 -6.72 0.68
CA VAL A 190 4.44 -6.80 1.86
C VAL A 190 5.15 -7.55 2.97
N ASP A 191 5.00 -7.07 4.20
CA ASP A 191 5.45 -7.82 5.35
C ASP A 191 4.64 -9.10 5.49
N TRP A 192 5.31 -10.25 5.49
CA TRP A 192 4.67 -11.56 5.53
C TRP A 192 3.82 -11.77 6.80
N ARG A 193 4.09 -11.01 7.87
CA ARG A 193 3.36 -11.07 9.13
C ARG A 193 1.99 -10.37 9.07
N SER A 194 1.76 -9.54 8.03
CA SER A 194 0.47 -8.87 7.76
C SER A 194 -0.45 -9.67 6.84
N LEU A 195 -0.05 -10.85 6.39
CA LEU A 195 -0.90 -11.76 5.63
C LEU A 195 -2.06 -12.28 6.48
N PRO A 196 -3.14 -12.82 5.88
CA PRO A 196 -4.26 -13.37 6.64
C PRO A 196 -3.83 -14.41 7.66
N GLY A 197 -4.14 -14.16 8.93
CA GLY A 197 -3.73 -14.98 10.08
C GLY A 197 -2.29 -14.75 10.53
N GLY A 198 -1.66 -13.69 10.08
CA GLY A 198 -0.29 -13.30 10.44
C GLY A 198 -0.15 -12.79 11.88
N ALA A 199 1.08 -12.48 12.27
CA ALA A 199 1.40 -12.09 13.64
C ALA A 199 1.25 -10.59 13.93
N MET A 200 1.03 -9.75 12.92
CA MET A 200 0.84 -8.31 13.07
C MET A 200 -0.61 -8.01 13.49
N ARG A 201 -0.86 -7.96 14.79
CA ARG A 201 -2.18 -7.57 15.31
C ARG A 201 -2.63 -6.24 14.72
N SER A 202 -3.92 -6.09 14.48
CA SER A 202 -4.55 -4.98 13.76
C SER A 202 -4.34 -4.98 12.24
N PHE A 203 -3.30 -5.67 11.72
CA PHE A 203 -2.95 -5.75 10.29
C PHE A 203 -2.72 -7.21 9.86
N ASP A 204 -3.61 -8.11 10.23
CA ASP A 204 -3.48 -9.57 10.05
C ASP A 204 -4.56 -10.18 9.15
N ARG A 205 -5.30 -9.34 8.39
CA ARG A 205 -6.30 -9.79 7.42
C ARG A 205 -5.82 -9.76 5.98
N GLY A 206 -4.57 -9.31 5.76
CA GLY A 206 -3.98 -9.19 4.43
C GLY A 206 -4.37 -7.91 3.69
N TYR A 207 -4.91 -6.91 4.40
CA TYR A 207 -5.33 -5.65 3.78
C TYR A 207 -4.15 -4.73 3.47
N THR A 208 -3.00 -4.93 4.10
CA THR A 208 -1.75 -4.33 3.60
C THR A 208 -1.52 -4.67 2.13
N GLY A 209 -1.66 -5.94 1.74
CA GLY A 209 -1.55 -6.32 0.32
C GLY A 209 -2.63 -5.71 -0.56
N VAL A 210 -3.85 -5.52 -0.06
CA VAL A 210 -4.93 -4.82 -0.78
C VAL A 210 -4.55 -3.36 -1.02
N HIS A 211 -4.07 -2.66 0.00
CA HIS A 211 -3.63 -1.27 -0.03
C HIS A 211 -2.49 -1.05 -1.02
N GLU A 212 -1.41 -1.82 -0.90
CA GLU A 212 -0.22 -1.68 -1.76
C GLU A 212 -0.54 -1.96 -3.24
N ILE A 213 -1.42 -2.93 -3.50
CA ILE A 213 -1.88 -3.21 -4.86
C ILE A 213 -2.78 -2.08 -5.38
N GLY A 214 -3.50 -1.38 -4.51
CA GLY A 214 -4.20 -0.13 -4.85
C GLY A 214 -3.25 0.90 -5.44
N HIS A 215 -2.09 1.13 -4.81
CA HIS A 215 -1.04 2.00 -5.36
C HIS A 215 -0.47 1.46 -6.67
N TRP A 216 -0.20 0.16 -6.75
CA TRP A 216 0.27 -0.47 -7.98
C TRP A 216 -0.71 -0.31 -9.14
N LEU A 217 -2.00 -0.14 -8.85
CA LEU A 217 -3.08 0.18 -9.79
C LEU A 217 -3.35 1.69 -9.93
N GLY A 218 -2.60 2.56 -9.24
CA GLY A 218 -2.63 4.02 -9.43
C GLY A 218 -3.48 4.81 -8.46
N LEU A 219 -3.94 4.21 -7.36
CA LEU A 219 -4.59 4.94 -6.28
C LEU A 219 -3.55 5.67 -5.40
N LEU A 220 -3.95 6.80 -4.86
CA LEU A 220 -3.22 7.54 -3.83
C LEU A 220 -3.88 7.27 -2.47
N HIS A 221 -3.24 7.73 -1.39
CA HIS A 221 -3.86 7.68 -0.07
C HIS A 221 -5.07 8.63 0.00
N THR A 222 -6.07 8.29 0.81
CA THR A 222 -7.25 9.14 1.04
C THR A 222 -6.89 10.51 1.61
N PHE A 223 -5.81 10.56 2.40
CA PHE A 223 -5.27 11.79 3.02
C PHE A 223 -4.20 12.51 2.16
N GLU A 224 -4.11 12.16 0.86
CA GLU A 224 -3.16 12.82 -0.06
C GLU A 224 -3.45 14.31 -0.13
N LYS A 225 -2.44 15.15 0.13
CA LYS A 225 -2.52 16.62 0.24
C LYS A 225 -3.47 17.15 1.33
N GLY A 226 -3.91 16.30 2.23
CA GLY A 226 -4.83 16.69 3.29
C GLY A 226 -6.16 17.20 2.76
N CYS A 227 -6.64 18.32 3.28
CA CYS A 227 -7.91 18.92 2.86
C CYS A 227 -7.84 19.72 1.55
N GLU A 228 -6.68 19.80 0.90
CA GLU A 228 -6.49 20.65 -0.28
C GLU A 228 -6.80 19.90 -1.58
N PRO A 229 -7.61 20.48 -2.49
CA PRO A 229 -7.84 19.88 -3.80
C PRO A 229 -6.53 19.71 -4.60
N PRO A 230 -6.43 18.68 -5.44
CA PRO A 230 -7.43 17.67 -5.78
C PRO A 230 -7.45 16.46 -4.82
N GLY A 231 -6.84 16.50 -3.63
CA GLY A 231 -6.77 15.37 -2.72
C GLY A 231 -6.09 14.15 -3.37
N ASP A 232 -6.70 12.97 -3.23
CA ASP A 232 -6.27 11.73 -3.87
C ASP A 232 -6.62 11.67 -5.38
N GLY A 233 -7.31 12.70 -5.90
CA GLY A 233 -7.72 12.80 -7.30
C GLY A 233 -8.93 11.91 -7.66
N VAL A 234 -9.74 11.50 -6.67
CA VAL A 234 -10.95 10.71 -6.83
C VAL A 234 -12.13 11.47 -6.23
N ALA A 235 -13.13 11.78 -7.06
CA ALA A 235 -14.19 12.73 -6.68
C ALA A 235 -15.17 12.22 -5.62
N ASP A 236 -15.29 10.91 -5.43
CA ASP A 236 -16.19 10.27 -4.46
C ASP A 236 -15.45 9.75 -3.22
N THR A 237 -14.18 10.16 -3.03
CA THR A 237 -13.42 10.01 -1.80
C THR A 237 -13.45 11.34 -1.05
N GLU A 238 -14.02 11.35 0.16
CA GLU A 238 -14.02 12.56 0.98
C GLU A 238 -12.60 12.99 1.33
N PRO A 239 -12.30 14.31 1.34
CA PRO A 239 -11.00 14.82 1.76
C PRO A 239 -10.69 14.41 3.20
N GLU A 240 -9.45 14.01 3.45
CA GLU A 240 -8.97 13.60 4.75
C GLU A 240 -7.69 14.34 5.09
N GLY A 241 -7.67 15.05 6.23
CA GLY A 241 -6.56 15.91 6.62
C GLY A 241 -5.34 15.16 7.16
N GLN A 242 -5.53 13.98 7.71
CA GLN A 242 -4.52 13.13 8.34
C GLN A 242 -4.92 11.67 8.27
N PRO A 243 -3.96 10.73 8.15
CA PRO A 243 -4.27 9.30 8.15
C PRO A 243 -5.02 8.88 9.42
N THR A 244 -5.85 7.86 9.31
CA THR A 244 -6.56 7.29 10.46
C THR A 244 -5.67 6.31 11.21
N GLU A 245 -5.67 6.42 12.55
CA GLU A 245 -5.07 5.45 13.45
C GLU A 245 -6.16 4.59 14.11
N GLY A 246 -5.95 3.28 14.14
CA GLY A 246 -6.88 2.34 14.79
C GLY A 246 -8.21 2.20 14.03
N CYS A 247 -9.33 2.24 14.78
CA CYS A 247 -10.68 2.16 14.22
C CYS A 247 -11.62 3.07 15.01
N PRO A 248 -11.55 4.39 14.82
CA PRO A 248 -12.45 5.34 15.51
C PRO A 248 -13.89 5.16 15.03
N LEU A 249 -14.85 5.50 15.88
CA LEU A 249 -16.27 5.49 15.52
C LEU A 249 -16.63 6.65 14.58
N LEU A 250 -15.93 7.75 14.68
CA LEU A 250 -16.13 8.94 13.87
C LEU A 250 -14.80 9.68 13.75
N LYS A 251 -14.53 10.19 12.57
CA LYS A 251 -13.41 11.07 12.24
C LYS A 251 -13.83 12.03 11.15
N ASP A 252 -13.53 13.31 11.31
CA ASP A 252 -13.80 14.37 10.35
C ASP A 252 -12.73 15.45 10.53
N THR A 253 -11.74 15.43 9.66
CA THR A 253 -10.57 16.31 9.76
C THR A 253 -10.62 17.48 8.78
N CYS A 254 -11.55 17.49 7.82
CA CYS A 254 -11.66 18.53 6.81
C CYS A 254 -12.99 19.28 6.93
N LYS A 255 -12.94 20.60 7.06
CA LYS A 255 -14.15 21.41 7.14
C LYS A 255 -14.94 21.41 5.84
N GLY A 256 -16.27 21.19 5.92
CA GLY A 256 -17.19 21.36 4.80
C GLY A 256 -17.34 20.17 3.87
N GLY A 257 -16.73 19.03 4.24
CA GLY A 257 -16.93 17.72 3.62
C GLY A 257 -17.83 16.82 4.44
N GLY A 258 -17.86 15.53 4.09
CA GLY A 258 -18.38 14.45 4.91
C GLY A 258 -17.33 13.92 5.90
N PRO A 259 -17.69 12.90 6.70
CA PRO A 259 -16.71 12.23 7.58
C PRO A 259 -15.58 11.60 6.77
N ASP A 260 -14.38 11.56 7.38
CA ASP A 260 -13.20 10.94 6.78
C ASP A 260 -13.47 9.48 6.34
N PRO A 261 -12.88 9.02 5.23
CA PRO A 261 -13.16 7.70 4.65
C PRO A 261 -12.42 6.56 5.39
N ILE A 262 -12.58 6.47 6.71
CA ILE A 262 -11.89 5.53 7.63
C ILE A 262 -12.07 4.05 7.27
N HIS A 263 -13.04 3.71 6.43
CA HIS A 263 -13.29 2.35 5.97
C HIS A 263 -12.67 2.04 4.60
N ASN A 264 -11.98 3.02 4.01
CA ASN A 264 -11.35 2.87 2.69
C ASN A 264 -10.04 2.09 2.80
N PHE A 265 -9.77 1.19 1.85
CA PHE A 265 -8.50 0.45 1.82
C PHE A 265 -7.27 1.34 1.56
N MET A 266 -7.45 2.58 1.12
CA MET A 266 -6.34 3.52 0.89
C MET A 266 -6.08 4.46 2.07
N ASP A 267 -6.73 4.27 3.21
CA ASP A 267 -6.42 4.88 4.50
C ASP A 267 -5.47 3.98 5.32
N TYR A 268 -5.11 4.38 6.55
CA TYR A 268 -4.23 3.67 7.48
C TYR A 268 -4.96 3.04 8.68
N SER A 269 -6.27 2.93 8.61
CA SER A 269 -7.07 2.27 9.63
C SER A 269 -6.64 0.82 9.88
N ASP A 270 -6.94 0.29 11.08
CA ASP A 270 -6.80 -1.15 11.36
C ASP A 270 -7.59 -1.98 10.31
N ASP A 271 -7.10 -3.16 9.96
CA ASP A 271 -7.78 -4.09 9.03
C ASP A 271 -9.25 -4.36 9.40
N ARG A 272 -9.57 -4.36 10.71
CA ARG A 272 -10.96 -4.56 11.19
C ARG A 272 -11.90 -3.40 10.81
N CYS A 273 -11.35 -2.24 10.50
CA CYS A 273 -12.09 -1.04 10.15
C CYS A 273 -12.30 -0.91 8.64
N MET A 274 -11.31 -1.33 7.86
CA MET A 274 -11.34 -1.25 6.41
C MET A 274 -12.32 -2.23 5.79
N SER A 275 -12.99 -1.84 4.69
CA SER A 275 -13.96 -2.69 4.02
C SER A 275 -14.06 -2.50 2.52
N GLY A 276 -13.64 -1.36 1.91
CA GLY A 276 -13.94 -1.16 0.51
C GLY A 276 -13.15 -0.09 -0.23
N PHE A 277 -13.35 -0.10 -1.54
CA PHE A 277 -13.02 0.99 -2.45
C PHE A 277 -14.28 1.74 -2.87
N THR A 278 -14.13 2.99 -3.31
CA THR A 278 -15.22 3.75 -3.93
C THR A 278 -15.40 3.39 -5.42
N VAL A 279 -16.51 3.82 -6.01
CA VAL A 279 -16.75 3.67 -7.46
C VAL A 279 -15.70 4.45 -8.27
N GLY A 280 -15.36 5.67 -7.85
CA GLY A 280 -14.36 6.48 -8.49
C GLY A 280 -12.96 5.85 -8.42
N GLN A 281 -12.60 5.24 -7.29
CA GLN A 281 -11.35 4.48 -7.17
C GLN A 281 -11.34 3.28 -8.12
N ALA A 282 -12.45 2.57 -8.27
CA ALA A 282 -12.57 1.46 -9.23
C ALA A 282 -12.37 1.95 -10.68
N VAL A 283 -12.98 3.07 -11.05
CA VAL A 283 -12.79 3.69 -12.38
C VAL A 283 -11.33 4.08 -12.59
N ARG A 284 -10.71 4.76 -11.62
CA ARG A 284 -9.31 5.17 -11.71
C ARG A 284 -8.37 4.00 -11.91
N MET A 285 -8.54 2.91 -11.15
CA MET A 285 -7.72 1.70 -11.32
C MET A 285 -7.82 1.12 -12.73
N GLN A 286 -9.03 1.10 -13.33
CA GLN A 286 -9.24 0.61 -14.69
C GLN A 286 -8.62 1.53 -15.74
N GLU A 287 -8.69 2.85 -15.57
CA GLU A 287 -8.05 3.84 -16.45
C GLU A 287 -6.52 3.70 -16.39
N MET A 288 -5.96 3.62 -15.18
CA MET A 288 -4.51 3.42 -15.00
C MET A 288 -4.04 2.08 -15.56
N TRP A 289 -4.85 1.02 -15.42
CA TRP A 289 -4.59 -0.26 -16.06
C TRP A 289 -4.54 -0.12 -17.59
N ALA A 290 -5.54 0.51 -18.18
CA ALA A 290 -5.62 0.67 -19.63
C ALA A 290 -4.43 1.45 -20.20
N VAL A 291 -3.97 2.48 -19.49
CA VAL A 291 -2.85 3.34 -19.93
C VAL A 291 -1.49 2.67 -19.73
N TYR A 292 -1.27 2.02 -18.58
CA TYR A 292 0.08 1.63 -18.18
C TYR A 292 0.32 0.12 -18.08
N ARG A 293 -0.73 -0.71 -17.93
CA ARG A 293 -0.58 -2.12 -17.63
C ARG A 293 -1.26 -3.07 -18.61
N GLY A 294 -2.26 -2.61 -19.34
CA GLY A 294 -2.97 -3.42 -20.34
C GLY A 294 -2.07 -3.84 -21.49
N ARG A 295 -2.38 -4.98 -22.13
CA ARG A 295 -1.68 -5.41 -23.34
C ARG A 295 -1.84 -4.34 -24.43
N GLY A 296 -0.76 -3.77 -24.88
CA GLY A 296 -0.73 -2.64 -25.84
C GLY A 296 -0.39 -1.28 -25.21
N ALA A 297 -0.23 -1.18 -23.89
CA ALA A 297 0.12 0.08 -23.21
C ALA A 297 1.44 0.70 -23.69
N ASN A 298 2.36 -0.07 -24.26
CA ASN A 298 3.67 0.40 -24.71
C ASN A 298 3.75 0.83 -26.19
N THR A 299 2.64 0.86 -26.93
CA THR A 299 2.67 1.15 -28.38
C THR A 299 2.34 2.61 -28.73
N THR A 300 2.05 3.48 -27.78
CA THR A 300 1.56 4.85 -28.06
C THR A 300 2.37 5.99 -27.43
N LEU A 301 3.51 5.72 -26.80
CA LEU A 301 4.32 6.79 -26.19
C LEU A 301 5.57 7.19 -27.00
N ASP A 302 5.79 6.58 -28.17
CA ASP A 302 6.81 6.99 -29.15
C ASP A 302 6.14 7.77 -30.29
N GLY A 303 5.78 9.02 -30.02
CA GLY A 303 5.25 9.97 -30.98
C GLY A 303 5.60 11.40 -30.61
#